data_f117ba28fe75ab0a0d00666bdc01d3cd
#
_entry.id   f117ba28fe75ab0a0d00666bdc01d3cd
#
_cell.length_a   1.000
_cell.length_b   1.000
_cell.length_c   1.000
_cell.angle_alpha   90.00
_cell.angle_beta   90.00
_cell.angle_gamma   90.00
#
_symmetry.space_group_name_H-M   'P 1'
#
loop_
_entity.id
_entity.type
_entity.pdbx_description
1 polymer ?
#
loop_
_entity_poly.entity_id
_entity_poly.type
_entity_poly.pdbx_seq_one_letter_code
_entity_poly.pdbx_strand_id
1 'polypeptide(L)'
;MMMSLTKTPLPRLSRLMLLVSALASTSLVHADPNLADEAPAAPTASPPAETPSNFHVTGFLSVIGGQVFNGSLPGNYIGPSQINGVTCPCYIADWANGGVYRDNFSLKPESHAGVQVQYNFSPTLNFVGQVVVRGEDTTPNVSWAYFNYKLDDHWEVHAGRQRIPLYYYSPFQDVGFAYPWVSPPPELYGWDATNYNGASLRYTNSFGDNNVTASVFGGEEKVAESGYYKILYAGHTDVSWSDIIGADLELNHGPLTVRAVYLQSNTTTTNPGLSLDLASKLKAYGVAVNLDFDSWFVLSELTQLTRDYGPTVYSYKAPAATIGAGLRLEKWTPFINYATYSESADNPTLFPTTPSKFKRTSLTLRYDIDSNSDIKTQVDHHLDTTSNTSGNVNVVRVSYDRIF
;
A
#
# COMPACT_ATOMS: atom_id res chain seq x y z
N MET A 1 17.72 -0.66 -56.58
CA MET A 1 17.90 -1.38 -55.32
C MET A 1 16.82 -0.87 -54.35
N MET A 2 15.64 -1.51 -54.39
CA MET A 2 14.45 -1.10 -53.62
C MET A 2 14.55 -1.66 -52.20
N MET A 3 14.59 -0.78 -51.21
CA MET A 3 14.55 -1.14 -49.81
C MET A 3 13.08 -1.35 -49.41
N SER A 4 12.74 -2.59 -49.10
CA SER A 4 11.44 -2.99 -48.53
C SER A 4 11.32 -2.51 -47.09
N LEU A 5 10.38 -1.61 -46.83
CA LEU A 5 9.97 -1.22 -45.49
C LEU A 5 9.00 -2.27 -44.92
N THR A 6 9.50 -3.13 -44.08
CA THR A 6 8.67 -4.03 -43.24
C THR A 6 7.89 -3.24 -42.21
N LYS A 7 6.57 -3.24 -42.35
CA LYS A 7 5.64 -2.70 -41.35
C LYS A 7 5.68 -3.57 -40.08
N THR A 8 6.23 -3.06 -39.00
CA THR A 8 6.03 -3.61 -37.68
C THR A 8 4.57 -3.38 -37.23
N PRO A 9 3.90 -4.38 -36.66
CA PRO A 9 2.53 -4.20 -36.17
C PRO A 9 2.55 -3.34 -34.92
N LEU A 10 1.66 -2.35 -34.86
CA LEU A 10 1.40 -1.51 -33.71
C LEU A 10 0.93 -2.36 -32.52
N PRO A 11 1.40 -2.07 -31.30
CA PRO A 11 1.09 -2.88 -30.14
C PRO A 11 -0.39 -2.76 -29.72
N ARG A 12 -0.85 -3.83 -29.12
CA ARG A 12 -2.22 -4.13 -28.69
C ARG A 12 -2.87 -3.14 -27.69
N LEU A 13 -2.39 -1.91 -27.55
CA LEU A 13 -2.94 -0.88 -26.66
C LEU A 13 -4.41 -0.51 -26.95
N SER A 14 -4.85 -0.62 -28.22
CA SER A 14 -6.22 -0.28 -28.60
C SER A 14 -7.31 -1.22 -28.05
N ARG A 15 -6.93 -2.43 -27.62
CA ARG A 15 -7.87 -3.39 -27.01
C ARG A 15 -8.04 -3.19 -25.49
N LEU A 16 -7.11 -2.50 -24.84
CA LEU A 16 -7.15 -2.24 -23.40
C LEU A 16 -8.16 -1.14 -23.05
N MET A 17 -8.25 -0.10 -23.88
CA MET A 17 -9.25 0.97 -23.67
C MET A 17 -10.70 0.50 -23.81
N LEU A 18 -10.96 -0.53 -24.61
CA LEU A 18 -12.30 -1.08 -24.82
C LEU A 18 -12.81 -1.93 -23.64
N LEU A 19 -11.92 -2.54 -22.85
CA LEU A 19 -12.28 -3.33 -21.67
C LEU A 19 -12.63 -2.44 -20.46
N VAL A 20 -11.98 -1.30 -20.32
CA VAL A 20 -12.26 -0.34 -19.24
C VAL A 20 -13.57 0.41 -19.49
N SER A 21 -13.91 0.68 -20.77
CA SER A 21 -15.19 1.32 -21.12
C SER A 21 -16.42 0.41 -20.96
N ALA A 22 -16.27 -0.91 -21.00
CA ALA A 22 -17.37 -1.85 -20.85
C ALA A 22 -17.79 -2.05 -19.37
N LEU A 23 -16.94 -1.72 -18.39
CA LEU A 23 -17.26 -1.80 -16.96
C LEU A 23 -17.91 -0.52 -16.41
N ALA A 24 -17.88 0.58 -17.18
CA ALA A 24 -18.42 1.89 -16.77
C ALA A 24 -19.92 2.08 -17.09
N SER A 25 -20.63 1.10 -17.65
CA SER A 25 -22.00 1.24 -18.15
C SER A 25 -23.10 0.65 -17.25
N THR A 26 -22.99 0.79 -15.93
CA THR A 26 -24.13 0.47 -15.06
C THR A 26 -24.51 1.66 -14.19
N SER A 27 -25.67 2.26 -14.56
CA SER A 27 -26.56 3.15 -13.81
C SER A 27 -26.02 4.50 -13.35
N LEU A 28 -26.14 5.50 -14.25
CA LEU A 28 -26.24 6.91 -13.91
C LEU A 28 -27.63 7.23 -13.35
N VAL A 29 -27.71 7.55 -12.07
CA VAL A 29 -28.81 8.35 -11.54
C VAL A 29 -28.43 9.83 -11.73
N HIS A 30 -29.10 10.51 -12.63
CA HIS A 30 -28.97 11.95 -12.87
C HIS A 30 -29.55 12.72 -11.69
N ALA A 31 -28.72 13.55 -11.04
CA ALA A 31 -29.21 14.69 -10.27
C ALA A 31 -29.18 15.92 -11.18
N ASP A 32 -30.33 16.53 -11.42
CA ASP A 32 -30.51 17.70 -12.27
C ASP A 32 -30.17 18.98 -11.50
N PRO A 33 -29.28 19.86 -11.99
CA PRO A 33 -28.91 21.10 -11.31
C PRO A 33 -29.64 22.30 -11.92
N ASN A 34 -30.94 22.43 -11.74
CA ASN A 34 -31.65 23.71 -11.97
C ASN A 34 -33.05 23.68 -11.35
N LEU A 35 -33.24 24.36 -10.24
CA LEU A 35 -34.49 25.02 -9.88
C LEU A 35 -34.21 26.14 -8.88
N ALA A 36 -34.08 27.34 -9.41
CA ALA A 36 -34.29 28.56 -8.66
C ALA A 36 -35.72 29.04 -8.89
N ASP A 37 -36.35 29.58 -7.83
CA ASP A 37 -37.58 30.36 -7.73
C ASP A 37 -38.90 29.60 -7.95
N GLU A 38 -39.60 29.32 -6.81
CA GLU A 38 -41.02 29.73 -6.64
C GLU A 38 -41.44 29.70 -5.16
N ALA A 39 -42.45 30.55 -4.85
CA ALA A 39 -42.91 31.07 -3.58
C ALA A 39 -43.57 30.05 -2.62
N PRO A 40 -43.97 30.43 -1.37
CA PRO A 40 -44.07 29.55 -0.22
C PRO A 40 -45.33 28.67 -0.23
N ALA A 41 -45.13 27.37 -0.29
CA ALA A 41 -46.18 26.38 -0.02
C ALA A 41 -46.15 25.95 1.46
N ALA A 42 -47.34 25.63 1.98
CA ALA A 42 -47.64 25.28 3.35
C ALA A 42 -46.69 24.25 4.00
N PRO A 43 -46.61 24.16 5.34
CA PRO A 43 -45.69 23.30 6.05
C PRO A 43 -46.03 21.83 5.80
N THR A 44 -45.35 21.20 4.87
CA THR A 44 -45.30 19.76 4.75
C THR A 44 -44.51 19.21 5.93
N ALA A 45 -45.10 18.24 6.62
CA ALA A 45 -44.48 17.54 7.74
C ALA A 45 -43.07 17.11 7.34
N SER A 46 -42.07 17.49 8.14
CA SER A 46 -40.71 17.04 7.99
C SER A 46 -40.69 15.51 7.92
N PRO A 47 -39.97 14.89 6.98
CA PRO A 47 -39.82 13.45 6.98
C PRO A 47 -39.27 13.04 8.36
N PRO A 48 -39.73 11.91 8.91
CA PRO A 48 -39.25 11.44 10.21
C PRO A 48 -37.71 11.40 10.16
N ALA A 49 -37.07 12.02 11.15
CA ALA A 49 -35.61 11.96 11.30
C ALA A 49 -35.19 10.48 11.27
N GLU A 50 -34.42 10.09 10.26
CA GLU A 50 -33.87 8.75 10.20
C GLU A 50 -33.10 8.52 11.51
N THR A 51 -33.48 7.49 12.25
CA THR A 51 -32.75 7.09 13.45
C THR A 51 -31.32 6.76 12.99
N PRO A 52 -30.28 7.39 13.53
CA PRO A 52 -28.91 7.11 13.07
C PRO A 52 -28.64 5.62 13.22
N SER A 53 -28.33 4.98 12.10
CA SER A 53 -28.01 3.54 12.08
C SER A 53 -26.74 3.31 12.91
N ASN A 54 -26.82 2.39 13.88
CA ASN A 54 -25.64 1.95 14.63
C ASN A 54 -24.68 1.12 13.77
N PHE A 55 -25.09 0.75 12.57
CA PHE A 55 -24.36 -0.12 11.64
C PHE A 55 -24.02 0.64 10.37
N HIS A 56 -22.73 0.70 10.06
CA HIS A 56 -22.20 1.33 8.86
C HIS A 56 -21.40 0.31 8.06
N VAL A 57 -21.63 0.26 6.76
CA VAL A 57 -20.85 -0.57 5.83
C VAL A 57 -20.24 0.34 4.79
N THR A 58 -18.95 0.16 4.56
CA THR A 58 -18.20 0.81 3.48
C THR A 58 -17.42 -0.26 2.74
N GLY A 59 -16.99 0.05 1.53
CA GLY A 59 -16.18 -0.87 0.77
C GLY A 59 -15.26 -0.14 -0.19
N PHE A 60 -14.33 -0.90 -0.74
CA PHE A 60 -13.43 -0.44 -1.77
C PHE A 60 -13.12 -1.55 -2.76
N LEU A 61 -12.82 -1.14 -3.98
CA LEU A 61 -12.41 -2.00 -5.09
C LEU A 61 -11.27 -1.33 -5.84
N SER A 62 -10.20 -2.07 -6.07
CA SER A 62 -9.11 -1.70 -6.97
C SER A 62 -8.91 -2.82 -7.99
N VAL A 63 -9.24 -2.55 -9.24
CA VAL A 63 -8.94 -3.45 -10.37
C VAL A 63 -7.68 -2.94 -11.04
N ILE A 64 -6.58 -3.66 -10.86
CA ILE A 64 -5.26 -3.21 -11.29
C ILE A 64 -4.68 -4.22 -12.28
N GLY A 65 -4.37 -3.74 -13.48
CA GLY A 65 -3.73 -4.53 -14.52
C GLY A 65 -2.40 -3.97 -14.94
N GLY A 66 -1.44 -4.85 -15.22
CA GLY A 66 -0.12 -4.41 -15.67
C GLY A 66 0.68 -5.48 -16.38
N GLN A 67 1.79 -5.06 -16.95
CA GLN A 67 2.79 -5.94 -17.57
C GLN A 67 4.15 -5.25 -17.64
N VAL A 68 5.21 -6.05 -17.65
CA VAL A 68 6.55 -5.62 -18.07
C VAL A 68 6.58 -5.53 -19.59
N PHE A 69 6.99 -4.41 -20.15
CA PHE A 69 7.03 -4.21 -21.60
C PHE A 69 8.43 -4.05 -22.18
N ASN A 70 9.44 -3.82 -21.32
CA ASN A 70 10.83 -3.71 -21.70
C ASN A 70 11.73 -3.95 -20.48
N GLY A 71 12.90 -4.51 -20.67
CA GLY A 71 13.86 -4.72 -19.61
C GLY A 71 15.18 -5.29 -20.11
N SER A 72 16.24 -5.08 -19.35
CA SER A 72 17.59 -5.58 -19.61
C SER A 72 18.14 -6.33 -18.39
N LEU A 73 17.37 -7.27 -17.89
CA LEU A 73 17.86 -8.16 -16.84
C LEU A 73 18.68 -9.28 -17.49
N PRO A 74 19.82 -9.67 -16.91
CA PRO A 74 20.54 -10.85 -17.34
C PRO A 74 19.63 -12.09 -17.32
N GLY A 75 19.78 -13.02 -18.28
CA GLY A 75 18.96 -14.24 -18.33
C GLY A 75 19.15 -15.18 -17.13
N ASN A 76 20.19 -14.93 -16.34
CA ASN A 76 20.48 -15.58 -15.05
C ASN A 76 20.23 -14.67 -13.85
N TYR A 77 19.43 -13.61 -14.00
CA TYR A 77 19.04 -12.74 -12.91
C TYR A 77 18.37 -13.56 -11.80
N ILE A 78 19.12 -13.75 -10.74
CA ILE A 78 18.71 -14.46 -9.52
C ILE A 78 18.36 -13.41 -8.43
N GLY A 79 17.94 -12.25 -8.80
CA GLY A 79 17.44 -11.27 -7.85
C GLY A 79 16.25 -11.85 -7.06
N PRO A 80 15.46 -11.02 -6.42
CA PRO A 80 14.20 -11.44 -5.77
C PRO A 80 13.27 -12.20 -6.73
N SER A 81 13.67 -12.33 -7.95
CA SER A 81 13.09 -13.11 -9.03
C SER A 81 13.32 -14.62 -8.99
N GLN A 82 13.97 -15.19 -8.01
CA GLN A 82 13.84 -16.63 -7.72
C GLN A 82 12.44 -16.96 -7.19
N ILE A 83 11.45 -16.45 -7.88
CA ILE A 83 10.09 -16.87 -7.70
C ILE A 83 9.98 -18.25 -8.37
N ASN A 84 10.31 -19.31 -7.63
CA ASN A 84 10.00 -20.71 -8.00
C ASN A 84 10.21 -21.04 -9.48
N GLY A 85 11.38 -20.72 -10.06
CA GLY A 85 11.70 -21.02 -11.45
C GLY A 85 11.11 -20.06 -12.49
N VAL A 86 10.69 -18.88 -12.12
CA VAL A 86 10.23 -17.84 -13.05
C VAL A 86 11.39 -17.16 -13.71
N THR A 87 11.38 -17.16 -15.04
CA THR A 87 12.31 -16.38 -15.85
C THR A 87 11.83 -14.92 -15.89
N CYS A 88 12.68 -13.97 -15.46
CA CYS A 88 12.45 -12.54 -15.65
C CYS A 88 12.88 -12.10 -17.05
N PRO A 89 12.42 -10.93 -17.58
CA PRO A 89 12.15 -9.72 -16.81
C PRO A 89 10.82 -9.74 -16.05
N CYS A 90 10.84 -9.34 -14.81
CA CYS A 90 9.68 -9.28 -13.92
C CYS A 90 9.77 -8.09 -12.95
N TYR A 91 8.64 -7.69 -12.40
CA TYR A 91 8.53 -6.58 -11.46
C TYR A 91 7.69 -7.00 -10.26
N ILE A 92 8.25 -6.87 -9.06
CA ILE A 92 7.52 -7.13 -7.82
C ILE A 92 6.81 -5.85 -7.44
N ALA A 93 5.48 -5.87 -7.55
CA ALA A 93 4.62 -4.73 -7.26
C ALA A 93 4.09 -4.75 -5.82
N ASP A 94 3.95 -5.95 -5.24
CA ASP A 94 3.47 -6.15 -3.87
C ASP A 94 4.30 -7.26 -3.20
N TRP A 95 5.28 -6.85 -2.42
CA TRP A 95 6.13 -7.77 -1.67
C TRP A 95 5.35 -8.53 -0.59
N ALA A 96 4.47 -7.85 0.14
CA ALA A 96 3.77 -8.44 1.27
C ALA A 96 2.85 -9.61 0.85
N ASN A 97 2.24 -9.51 -0.34
CA ASN A 97 1.29 -10.50 -0.86
C ASN A 97 1.85 -11.32 -2.04
N GLY A 98 3.08 -11.07 -2.46
CA GLY A 98 3.74 -11.86 -3.52
C GLY A 98 3.29 -11.48 -4.94
N GLY A 99 2.83 -10.25 -5.16
CA GLY A 99 2.33 -9.76 -6.44
C GLY A 99 3.44 -9.43 -7.44
N VAL A 100 3.49 -10.14 -8.58
CA VAL A 100 4.57 -10.01 -9.57
C VAL A 100 4.03 -9.88 -10.99
N TYR A 101 4.43 -8.83 -11.68
CA TYR A 101 4.19 -8.65 -13.11
C TYR A 101 5.32 -9.24 -13.95
N ARG A 102 4.95 -9.75 -15.14
CA ARG A 102 5.83 -10.33 -16.15
C ARG A 102 5.57 -9.67 -17.50
N ASP A 103 6.07 -10.27 -18.57
CA ASP A 103 5.91 -9.84 -19.97
C ASP A 103 4.50 -10.01 -20.54
N ASN A 104 3.60 -10.69 -19.84
CA ASN A 104 2.18 -10.81 -20.17
C ASN A 104 1.31 -9.96 -19.26
N PHE A 105 0.26 -9.38 -19.83
CA PHE A 105 -0.70 -8.59 -19.06
C PHE A 105 -1.46 -9.44 -18.04
N SER A 106 -1.53 -8.96 -16.79
CA SER A 106 -2.24 -9.64 -15.70
C SER A 106 -2.97 -8.64 -14.82
N LEU A 107 -4.17 -9.01 -14.37
CA LEU A 107 -4.93 -8.31 -13.34
C LEU A 107 -4.64 -8.85 -11.93
N LYS A 108 -3.93 -9.98 -11.85
CA LYS A 108 -3.81 -10.77 -10.62
C LYS A 108 -2.92 -10.15 -9.53
N PRO A 109 -1.74 -9.57 -9.86
CA PRO A 109 -0.75 -9.20 -8.85
C PRO A 109 -1.20 -8.18 -7.80
N GLU A 110 -2.04 -7.20 -8.18
CA GLU A 110 -2.39 -6.10 -7.29
C GLU A 110 -3.91 -5.86 -7.12
N SER A 111 -4.77 -6.50 -7.94
CA SER A 111 -6.22 -6.31 -7.79
C SER A 111 -6.72 -6.79 -6.44
N HIS A 112 -7.56 -5.98 -5.81
CA HIS A 112 -8.12 -6.31 -4.50
C HIS A 112 -9.47 -5.62 -4.28
N ALA A 113 -10.25 -6.17 -3.35
CA ALA A 113 -11.50 -5.60 -2.90
C ALA A 113 -11.66 -5.83 -1.39
N GLY A 114 -12.27 -4.88 -0.71
CA GLY A 114 -12.52 -4.99 0.71
C GLY A 114 -13.88 -4.45 1.13
N VAL A 115 -14.38 -4.99 2.21
CA VAL A 115 -15.58 -4.52 2.90
C VAL A 115 -15.22 -4.23 4.35
N GLN A 116 -15.63 -3.07 4.83
CA GLN A 116 -15.48 -2.66 6.21
C GLN A 116 -16.86 -2.49 6.84
N VAL A 117 -17.03 -3.02 8.02
CA VAL A 117 -18.20 -2.85 8.86
C VAL A 117 -17.81 -2.11 10.13
N GLN A 118 -18.64 -1.17 10.54
CA GLN A 118 -18.53 -0.51 11.84
C GLN A 118 -19.87 -0.66 12.55
N TYR A 119 -19.81 -1.09 13.82
CA TYR A 119 -20.99 -1.17 14.68
C TYR A 119 -20.76 -0.37 15.96
N ASN A 120 -21.64 0.60 16.20
CA ASN A 120 -21.60 1.47 17.38
C ASN A 120 -22.49 0.88 18.48
N PHE A 121 -21.90 0.30 19.51
CA PHE A 121 -22.60 -0.21 20.69
C PHE A 121 -23.11 0.93 21.59
N SER A 122 -22.30 1.99 21.67
CA SER A 122 -22.60 3.22 22.43
C SER A 122 -21.84 4.41 21.81
N PRO A 123 -22.05 5.65 22.29
CA PRO A 123 -21.25 6.81 21.85
C PRO A 123 -19.74 6.65 22.10
N THR A 124 -19.36 5.78 23.03
CA THR A 124 -17.95 5.59 23.44
C THR A 124 -17.37 4.25 22.99
N LEU A 125 -18.18 3.28 22.58
CA LEU A 125 -17.71 1.94 22.18
C LEU A 125 -18.21 1.57 20.79
N ASN A 126 -17.28 1.28 19.89
CA ASN A 126 -17.58 0.71 18.59
C ASN A 126 -16.66 -0.47 18.25
N PHE A 127 -17.07 -1.26 17.28
CA PHE A 127 -16.28 -2.32 16.64
C PHE A 127 -16.06 -1.96 15.19
N VAL A 128 -14.84 -2.21 14.70
CA VAL A 128 -14.49 -2.09 13.28
C VAL A 128 -13.94 -3.44 12.79
N GLY A 129 -14.53 -3.95 11.73
CA GLY A 129 -14.07 -5.17 11.04
C GLY A 129 -13.88 -4.88 9.56
N GLN A 130 -12.75 -5.33 8.98
CA GLN A 130 -12.47 -5.22 7.55
C GLN A 130 -11.91 -6.53 7.02
N VAL A 131 -12.47 -6.99 5.91
CA VAL A 131 -12.01 -8.16 5.16
C VAL A 131 -11.59 -7.72 3.77
N VAL A 132 -10.45 -8.22 3.31
CA VAL A 132 -9.88 -7.93 1.99
C VAL A 132 -9.60 -9.22 1.25
N VAL A 133 -9.95 -9.26 -0.02
CA VAL A 133 -9.61 -10.34 -0.98
C VAL A 133 -8.67 -9.77 -2.03
N ARG A 134 -7.64 -10.52 -2.40
CA ARG A 134 -6.61 -10.10 -3.36
C ARG A 134 -6.53 -11.06 -4.54
N GLY A 135 -6.13 -10.56 -5.70
CA GLY A 135 -6.02 -11.38 -6.91
C GLY A 135 -4.93 -12.44 -6.83
N GLU A 136 -3.83 -12.18 -6.12
CA GLU A 136 -2.73 -13.13 -5.96
C GLU A 136 -3.03 -14.18 -4.89
N ASP A 137 -3.68 -13.79 -3.78
CA ASP A 137 -4.20 -14.69 -2.77
C ASP A 137 -5.72 -14.48 -2.62
N THR A 138 -6.50 -15.43 -3.14
CA THR A 138 -7.96 -15.37 -3.11
C THR A 138 -8.56 -15.71 -1.74
N THR A 139 -7.74 -16.09 -0.77
CA THR A 139 -8.19 -16.34 0.62
C THR A 139 -8.55 -14.99 1.27
N PRO A 140 -9.79 -14.82 1.78
CA PRO A 140 -10.15 -13.60 2.47
C PRO A 140 -9.25 -13.36 3.69
N ASN A 141 -8.67 -12.16 3.77
CA ASN A 141 -7.81 -11.74 4.86
C ASN A 141 -8.54 -10.72 5.76
N VAL A 142 -8.55 -10.97 7.06
CA VAL A 142 -9.06 -10.00 8.04
C VAL A 142 -7.97 -8.95 8.27
N SER A 143 -8.12 -7.77 7.68
CA SER A 143 -7.17 -6.67 7.83
C SER A 143 -7.39 -5.88 9.11
N TRP A 144 -8.66 -5.74 9.55
CA TRP A 144 -9.05 -5.08 10.78
C TRP A 144 -10.08 -5.92 11.53
N ALA A 145 -9.95 -6.01 12.83
CA ALA A 145 -10.96 -6.59 13.73
C ALA A 145 -10.68 -6.09 15.16
N TYR A 146 -11.15 -4.89 15.50
CA TYR A 146 -10.84 -4.29 16.80
C TYR A 146 -12.03 -3.52 17.38
N PHE A 147 -12.03 -3.43 18.69
CA PHE A 147 -12.89 -2.52 19.44
C PHE A 147 -12.16 -1.20 19.64
N ASN A 148 -12.87 -0.10 19.46
CA ASN A 148 -12.44 1.23 19.84
C ASN A 148 -13.27 1.70 21.03
N TYR A 149 -12.59 2.12 22.09
CA TYR A 149 -13.20 2.68 23.29
C TYR A 149 -12.68 4.10 23.55
N LYS A 150 -13.57 5.09 23.49
CA LYS A 150 -13.28 6.48 23.83
C LYS A 150 -13.26 6.63 25.35
N LEU A 151 -12.11 7.01 25.90
CA LEU A 151 -11.96 7.32 27.31
C LEU A 151 -12.49 8.71 27.63
N ASP A 152 -12.21 9.66 26.71
CA ASP A 152 -12.69 11.04 26.73
C ASP A 152 -12.61 11.64 25.30
N ASP A 153 -12.68 12.96 25.17
CA ASP A 153 -12.64 13.65 23.88
C ASP A 153 -11.27 13.59 23.19
N HIS A 154 -10.23 13.20 23.92
CA HIS A 154 -8.84 13.17 23.43
C HIS A 154 -8.24 11.76 23.37
N TRP A 155 -8.68 10.86 24.23
CA TRP A 155 -8.06 9.55 24.40
C TRP A 155 -8.96 8.41 23.91
N GLU A 156 -8.38 7.52 23.13
CA GLU A 156 -9.01 6.30 22.64
C GLU A 156 -8.12 5.09 22.85
N VAL A 157 -8.73 3.96 23.22
CA VAL A 157 -8.09 2.65 23.29
C VAL A 157 -8.63 1.79 22.16
N HIS A 158 -7.73 1.22 21.38
CA HIS A 158 -8.10 0.18 20.41
C HIS A 158 -7.58 -1.17 20.89
N ALA A 159 -8.37 -2.23 20.77
CA ALA A 159 -7.97 -3.58 21.14
C ALA A 159 -8.46 -4.60 20.11
N GLY A 160 -7.56 -5.40 19.58
CA GLY A 160 -7.80 -6.41 18.53
C GLY A 160 -6.78 -6.36 17.42
N ARG A 161 -7.21 -6.81 16.21
CA ARG A 161 -6.37 -6.85 15.02
C ARG A 161 -6.34 -5.49 14.33
N GLN A 162 -5.14 -4.94 14.17
CA GLN A 162 -4.88 -3.63 13.56
C GLN A 162 -3.72 -3.72 12.57
N ARG A 163 -3.55 -2.70 11.71
CA ARG A 163 -2.34 -2.56 10.91
C ARG A 163 -1.18 -2.00 11.72
N ILE A 164 0.03 -2.47 11.44
CA ILE A 164 1.26 -1.87 11.95
C ILE A 164 1.39 -0.48 11.33
N PRO A 165 1.40 0.60 12.12
CA PRO A 165 1.41 1.97 11.60
C PRO A 165 2.82 2.45 11.21
N LEU A 166 3.62 1.59 10.54
CA LEU A 166 5.00 1.89 10.17
C LEU A 166 5.08 2.95 9.05
N TYR A 167 4.17 2.88 8.09
CA TYR A 167 4.15 3.78 6.94
C TYR A 167 3.02 4.77 7.06
N TYR A 168 3.16 5.92 6.38
CA TYR A 168 2.14 6.96 6.38
C TYR A 168 0.79 6.43 5.86
N TYR A 169 0.82 5.65 4.78
CA TYR A 169 -0.39 5.08 4.16
C TYR A 169 -0.82 3.73 4.77
N SER A 170 -0.12 3.18 5.78
CA SER A 170 -0.49 1.88 6.38
C SER A 170 -1.98 1.75 6.72
N PRO A 171 -2.66 2.76 7.33
CA PRO A 171 -4.06 2.63 7.73
C PRO A 171 -5.02 2.42 6.55
N PHE A 172 -4.69 2.94 5.37
CA PHE A 172 -5.54 2.90 4.17
C PHE A 172 -4.81 2.41 2.92
N GLN A 173 -3.75 1.63 3.11
CA GLN A 173 -2.92 1.07 2.03
C GLN A 173 -3.74 0.28 0.99
N ASP A 174 -4.86 -0.35 1.40
CA ASP A 174 -5.73 -1.10 0.50
C ASP A 174 -6.78 -0.23 -0.21
N VAL A 175 -6.87 1.07 0.10
CA VAL A 175 -7.85 1.97 -0.50
C VAL A 175 -7.18 2.74 -1.64
N GLY A 176 -7.17 2.17 -2.85
CA GLY A 176 -6.49 2.74 -4.01
C GLY A 176 -6.89 4.18 -4.31
N PHE A 177 -8.16 4.53 -4.13
CA PHE A 177 -8.69 5.88 -4.29
C PHE A 177 -7.99 6.94 -3.41
N ALA A 178 -7.39 6.54 -2.29
CA ALA A 178 -6.84 7.46 -1.28
C ALA A 178 -5.47 8.08 -1.66
N TYR A 179 -4.82 7.64 -2.72
CA TYR A 179 -3.48 8.08 -3.07
C TYR A 179 -3.26 8.24 -4.59
N PRO A 180 -2.25 9.02 -5.03
CA PRO A 180 -2.05 9.33 -6.44
C PRO A 180 -1.43 8.19 -7.25
N TRP A 181 -0.72 7.24 -6.63
CA TRP A 181 -0.14 6.06 -7.31
C TRP A 181 -1.19 5.03 -7.69
N VAL A 182 -0.86 4.11 -8.57
CA VAL A 182 -1.62 2.86 -8.74
C VAL A 182 -1.55 2.02 -7.47
N SER A 183 -0.38 1.94 -6.86
CA SER A 183 -0.15 1.38 -5.52
C SER A 183 1.02 2.09 -4.84
N PRO A 184 1.09 2.13 -3.50
CA PRO A 184 2.23 2.70 -2.79
C PRO A 184 3.56 2.06 -3.20
N PRO A 185 4.69 2.80 -3.10
CA PRO A 185 5.99 2.31 -3.54
C PRO A 185 6.40 0.99 -2.88
N PRO A 186 6.58 -0.11 -3.62
CA PRO A 186 6.98 -1.40 -3.04
C PRO A 186 8.37 -1.37 -2.42
N GLU A 187 9.19 -0.37 -2.73
CA GLU A 187 10.47 -0.13 -2.08
C GLU A 187 10.35 0.14 -0.58
N LEU A 188 9.21 0.68 -0.14
CA LEU A 188 8.88 0.94 1.27
C LEU A 188 7.84 -0.05 1.80
N TYR A 189 6.72 -0.21 1.09
CA TYR A 189 5.49 -0.86 1.55
C TYR A 189 5.49 -2.38 1.34
N GLY A 190 6.59 -3.04 1.57
CA GLY A 190 6.74 -4.44 1.23
C GLY A 190 7.41 -5.29 2.32
N TRP A 191 6.76 -5.45 3.48
CA TRP A 191 7.32 -6.27 4.56
C TRP A 191 6.50 -7.52 4.85
N ASP A 192 7.13 -8.45 5.54
CA ASP A 192 6.62 -9.79 5.83
C ASP A 192 5.51 -9.82 6.90
N ALA A 193 5.29 -8.73 7.65
CA ALA A 193 4.13 -8.54 8.52
C ALA A 193 3.56 -7.13 8.33
N THR A 194 2.25 -7.02 8.12
CA THR A 194 1.54 -5.75 7.90
C THR A 194 0.53 -5.43 8.99
N ASN A 195 0.17 -6.42 9.80
CA ASN A 195 -0.81 -6.32 10.87
C ASN A 195 -0.22 -6.74 12.21
N TYR A 196 -0.96 -6.45 13.29
CA TYR A 196 -0.70 -7.00 14.62
C TYR A 196 -2.02 -7.24 15.36
N ASN A 197 -2.00 -8.20 16.26
CA ASN A 197 -3.06 -8.47 17.20
C ASN A 197 -2.60 -7.95 18.58
N GLY A 198 -3.31 -6.96 19.14
CA GLY A 198 -2.86 -6.30 20.34
C GLY A 198 -3.72 -5.13 20.75
N ALA A 199 -3.10 -4.12 21.31
CA ALA A 199 -3.78 -2.90 21.72
C ALA A 199 -2.97 -1.65 21.38
N SER A 200 -3.67 -0.53 21.26
CA SER A 200 -3.07 0.81 21.15
C SER A 200 -3.82 1.82 21.98
N LEU A 201 -3.09 2.80 22.50
CA LEU A 201 -3.64 4.00 23.14
C LEU A 201 -3.31 5.18 22.24
N ARG A 202 -4.33 5.92 21.82
CA ARG A 202 -4.23 7.09 20.94
C ARG A 202 -4.67 8.35 21.67
N TYR A 203 -3.91 9.40 21.48
CA TYR A 203 -4.22 10.77 21.89
C TYR A 203 -4.40 11.64 20.66
N THR A 204 -5.47 12.43 20.59
CA THR A 204 -5.71 13.42 19.53
C THR A 204 -6.16 14.72 20.16
N ASN A 205 -5.55 15.85 19.76
CA ASN A 205 -5.95 17.16 20.22
C ASN A 205 -5.62 18.23 19.18
N SER A 206 -6.35 19.35 19.25
CA SER A 206 -6.16 20.53 18.38
C SER A 206 -5.73 21.71 19.23
N PHE A 207 -4.64 22.37 18.85
CA PHE A 207 -4.07 23.56 19.50
C PHE A 207 -3.96 24.69 18.50
N GLY A 208 -4.97 25.56 18.41
CA GLY A 208 -5.06 26.56 17.35
C GLY A 208 -5.10 25.88 15.96
N ASP A 209 -4.18 26.23 15.09
CA ASP A 209 -4.08 25.65 13.73
C ASP A 209 -3.32 24.32 13.67
N ASN A 210 -2.93 23.75 14.81
CA ASN A 210 -2.19 22.51 14.88
C ASN A 210 -3.10 21.36 15.34
N ASN A 211 -3.07 20.23 14.60
CA ASN A 211 -3.65 18.98 15.06
C ASN A 211 -2.52 18.01 15.39
N VAL A 212 -2.58 17.42 16.57
CA VAL A 212 -1.58 16.46 17.05
C VAL A 212 -2.27 15.13 17.30
N THR A 213 -1.71 14.07 16.74
CA THR A 213 -2.11 12.69 17.04
C THR A 213 -0.86 11.94 17.50
N ALA A 214 -0.94 11.27 18.65
CA ALA A 214 0.12 10.42 19.15
C ALA A 214 -0.46 9.07 19.55
N SER A 215 0.26 7.97 19.28
CA SER A 215 -0.15 6.67 19.75
C SER A 215 1.03 5.83 20.25
N VAL A 216 0.71 4.94 21.19
CA VAL A 216 1.57 3.83 21.58
C VAL A 216 0.82 2.53 21.32
N PHE A 217 1.51 1.52 20.83
CA PHE A 217 0.89 0.25 20.46
C PHE A 217 1.78 -0.93 20.79
N GLY A 218 1.17 -2.09 20.95
CA GLY A 218 1.89 -3.33 21.19
C GLY A 218 1.04 -4.56 20.93
N GLY A 219 1.70 -5.68 20.64
CA GLY A 219 1.04 -6.95 20.31
C GLY A 219 1.95 -7.94 19.63
N GLU A 220 1.37 -8.82 18.84
CA GLU A 220 2.06 -9.85 18.06
C GLU A 220 1.39 -10.08 16.70
N GLU A 221 2.12 -10.69 15.75
CA GLU A 221 1.57 -11.16 14.49
C GLU A 221 2.17 -12.51 14.10
N LYS A 222 1.31 -13.35 13.49
CA LYS A 222 1.72 -14.61 12.88
C LYS A 222 1.18 -14.68 11.48
N VAL A 223 2.07 -14.76 10.51
CA VAL A 223 1.76 -14.88 9.09
C VAL A 223 2.11 -16.29 8.65
N ALA A 224 1.11 -17.12 8.49
CA ALA A 224 1.28 -18.44 7.88
C ALA A 224 1.42 -18.29 6.36
N GLU A 225 2.29 -19.09 5.75
CA GLU A 225 2.53 -19.08 4.31
C GLU A 225 2.81 -17.68 3.73
N SER A 226 3.75 -16.97 4.32
CA SER A 226 4.07 -15.59 3.98
C SER A 226 4.21 -15.35 2.47
N GLY A 227 3.37 -14.46 1.92
CA GLY A 227 3.44 -14.00 0.52
C GLY A 227 4.79 -13.37 0.18
N TYR A 228 5.38 -12.63 1.12
CA TYR A 228 6.72 -12.07 1.00
C TYR A 228 7.77 -13.14 0.74
N TYR A 229 7.77 -14.20 1.55
CA TYR A 229 8.77 -15.26 1.42
C TYR A 229 8.49 -16.23 0.26
N LYS A 230 7.25 -16.31 -0.27
CA LYS A 230 6.97 -17.02 -1.54
C LYS A 230 7.76 -16.44 -2.72
N ILE A 231 8.12 -15.16 -2.66
CA ILE A 231 8.97 -14.51 -3.68
C ILE A 231 10.43 -15.01 -3.56
N LEU A 232 10.90 -15.27 -2.34
CA LEU A 232 12.31 -15.52 -2.05
C LEU A 232 12.64 -17.01 -1.94
N TYR A 233 11.72 -17.82 -1.41
CA TYR A 233 11.97 -19.22 -1.06
C TYR A 233 10.92 -20.15 -1.66
N ALA A 234 11.37 -21.34 -2.04
CA ALA A 234 10.47 -22.44 -2.33
C ALA A 234 9.87 -23.00 -1.03
N GLY A 235 8.65 -23.54 -1.12
CA GLY A 235 7.96 -24.16 0.01
C GLY A 235 7.26 -23.18 0.94
N HIS A 236 6.91 -23.66 2.10
CA HIS A 236 6.08 -23.00 3.10
C HIS A 236 6.95 -22.23 4.06
N THR A 237 6.75 -20.94 4.17
CA THR A 237 7.52 -20.10 5.11
C THR A 237 6.55 -19.33 6.00
N ASP A 238 6.66 -19.58 7.30
CA ASP A 238 5.89 -18.87 8.32
C ASP A 238 6.74 -17.78 8.97
N VAL A 239 6.09 -16.68 9.34
CA VAL A 239 6.72 -15.54 10.02
C VAL A 239 5.96 -15.24 11.30
N SER A 240 6.70 -14.99 12.37
CA SER A 240 6.15 -14.51 13.63
C SER A 240 6.87 -13.24 14.05
N TRP A 241 6.11 -12.22 14.42
CA TRP A 241 6.58 -11.02 15.11
C TRP A 241 5.97 -11.04 16.51
N SER A 242 6.79 -11.22 17.54
CA SER A 242 6.38 -11.19 18.95
C SER A 242 6.92 -9.95 19.63
N ASP A 243 6.28 -9.60 20.77
CA ASP A 243 6.70 -8.45 21.58
C ASP A 243 6.80 -7.15 20.76
N ILE A 244 5.86 -6.96 19.82
CA ILE A 244 5.77 -5.70 19.09
C ILE A 244 5.45 -4.60 20.10
N ILE A 245 6.28 -3.57 20.12
CA ILE A 245 6.03 -2.33 20.85
C ILE A 245 6.48 -1.16 19.99
N GLY A 246 5.66 -0.12 19.91
CA GLY A 246 5.97 1.05 19.12
C GLY A 246 5.18 2.28 19.55
N ALA A 247 5.55 3.39 18.93
CA ALA A 247 4.88 4.68 19.08
C ALA A 247 4.93 5.45 17.78
N ASP A 248 3.91 6.26 17.52
CA ASP A 248 3.89 7.22 16.43
C ASP A 248 3.36 8.58 16.89
N LEU A 249 3.79 9.62 16.17
CA LEU A 249 3.40 11.01 16.38
C LEU A 249 3.17 11.66 15.03
N GLU A 250 2.01 12.28 14.85
CA GLU A 250 1.66 13.07 13.68
C GLU A 250 1.29 14.50 14.09
N LEU A 251 1.81 15.47 13.35
CA LEU A 251 1.51 16.89 13.45
C LEU A 251 0.99 17.39 12.11
N ASN A 252 -0.18 18.01 12.11
CA ASN A 252 -0.76 18.71 10.97
C ASN A 252 -0.82 20.21 11.28
N HIS A 253 -0.25 21.04 10.40
CA HIS A 253 -0.26 22.51 10.47
C HIS A 253 -0.52 23.09 9.08
N GLY A 254 -1.73 23.60 8.84
CA GLY A 254 -2.13 24.04 7.50
C GLY A 254 -1.85 22.97 6.45
N PRO A 255 -1.05 23.26 5.41
CA PRO A 255 -0.73 22.30 4.35
C PRO A 255 0.33 21.26 4.75
N LEU A 256 0.98 21.42 5.91
CA LEU A 256 2.09 20.56 6.35
C LEU A 256 1.58 19.42 7.22
N THR A 257 1.95 18.18 6.86
CA THR A 257 1.85 17.01 7.73
C THR A 257 3.24 16.43 7.98
N VAL A 258 3.59 16.26 9.25
CA VAL A 258 4.81 15.57 9.68
C VAL A 258 4.44 14.39 10.55
N ARG A 259 4.94 13.20 10.21
CA ARG A 259 4.73 12.00 11.01
C ARG A 259 6.05 11.30 11.29
N ALA A 260 6.23 10.82 12.51
CA ALA A 260 7.35 9.99 12.92
C ALA A 260 6.83 8.72 13.60
N VAL A 261 7.50 7.59 13.38
CA VAL A 261 7.16 6.29 13.97
C VAL A 261 8.41 5.55 14.38
N TYR A 262 8.31 4.81 15.47
CA TYR A 262 9.30 3.83 15.91
C TYR A 262 8.60 2.55 16.36
N LEU A 263 9.17 1.41 16.04
CA LEU A 263 8.78 0.12 16.59
C LEU A 263 9.96 -0.83 16.76
N GLN A 264 9.79 -1.79 17.64
CA GLN A 264 10.67 -2.95 17.78
C GLN A 264 9.86 -4.23 17.99
N SER A 265 10.46 -5.37 17.63
CA SER A 265 9.84 -6.70 17.75
C SER A 265 10.92 -7.78 17.77
N ASN A 266 10.62 -8.93 18.35
CA ASN A 266 11.35 -10.16 18.08
C ASN A 266 10.69 -10.85 16.89
N THR A 267 11.49 -11.36 15.94
CA THR A 267 10.94 -12.01 14.73
C THR A 267 11.52 -13.42 14.59
N THR A 268 10.70 -14.35 14.10
CA THR A 268 11.12 -15.70 13.75
C THR A 268 10.59 -16.03 12.34
N THR A 269 11.46 -16.59 11.52
CA THR A 269 11.13 -17.06 10.17
C THR A 269 11.44 -18.53 10.09
N THR A 270 10.43 -19.37 9.80
CA THR A 270 10.57 -20.84 9.74
C THR A 270 10.16 -21.37 8.38
N ASN A 271 10.98 -22.24 7.79
CA ASN A 271 10.67 -23.00 6.59
C ASN A 271 11.21 -24.43 6.76
N PRO A 272 10.34 -25.38 7.15
CA PRO A 272 10.76 -26.77 7.41
C PRO A 272 11.40 -27.47 6.20
N GLY A 273 10.93 -27.13 4.97
CA GLY A 273 11.47 -27.71 3.74
C GLY A 273 12.91 -27.31 3.44
N LEU A 274 13.35 -26.16 3.95
CA LEU A 274 14.69 -25.65 3.82
C LEU A 274 15.51 -25.80 5.12
N SER A 275 14.97 -26.41 6.15
CA SER A 275 15.56 -26.45 7.50
C SER A 275 15.91 -25.04 8.01
N LEU A 276 15.09 -24.04 7.66
CA LEU A 276 15.28 -22.67 8.05
C LEU A 276 14.52 -22.40 9.35
N ASP A 277 15.24 -21.90 10.36
CA ASP A 277 14.70 -21.40 11.62
C ASP A 277 15.56 -20.24 12.07
N LEU A 278 15.13 -19.01 11.74
CA LEU A 278 15.88 -17.80 11.96
C LEU A 278 15.15 -16.88 12.93
N ALA A 279 15.75 -16.63 14.07
CA ALA A 279 15.29 -15.61 15.02
C ALA A 279 16.09 -14.32 14.86
N SER A 280 15.44 -13.17 14.95
CA SER A 280 16.10 -11.86 14.93
C SER A 280 15.37 -10.83 15.79
N LYS A 281 16.10 -9.76 16.16
CA LYS A 281 15.51 -8.56 16.74
C LYS A 281 15.32 -7.52 15.64
N LEU A 282 14.09 -7.05 15.49
CA LEU A 282 13.74 -6.00 14.56
C LEU A 282 13.64 -4.66 15.26
N LYS A 283 14.17 -3.62 14.61
CA LYS A 283 13.88 -2.22 14.91
C LYS A 283 13.55 -1.50 13.63
N ALA A 284 12.50 -0.70 13.65
CA ALA A 284 12.09 0.10 12.51
C ALA A 284 11.73 1.51 12.95
N TYR A 285 12.03 2.48 12.10
CA TYR A 285 11.55 3.85 12.22
C TYR A 285 11.20 4.40 10.85
N GLY A 286 10.27 5.34 10.86
CA GLY A 286 9.81 6.04 9.67
C GLY A 286 9.58 7.52 9.97
N VAL A 287 9.76 8.35 8.96
CA VAL A 287 9.41 9.77 8.98
C VAL A 287 8.74 10.11 7.66
N ALA A 288 7.56 10.72 7.71
CA ALA A 288 6.89 11.28 6.55
C ALA A 288 6.77 12.80 6.70
N VAL A 289 6.99 13.52 5.60
CA VAL A 289 6.78 14.95 5.50
C VAL A 289 6.01 15.23 4.22
N ASN A 290 4.77 15.66 4.36
CA ASN A 290 3.88 15.91 3.24
C ASN A 290 3.47 17.38 3.24
N LEU A 291 3.40 17.95 2.04
CA LEU A 291 2.87 19.30 1.79
C LEU A 291 1.67 19.14 0.86
N ASP A 292 0.52 19.64 1.28
CA ASP A 292 -0.72 19.54 0.50
C ASP A 292 -1.39 20.91 0.37
N PHE A 293 -1.22 21.52 -0.81
CA PHE A 293 -1.87 22.76 -1.21
C PHE A 293 -3.01 22.46 -2.18
N ASP A 294 -3.93 23.39 -2.35
CA ASP A 294 -5.11 23.18 -3.21
C ASP A 294 -4.76 22.72 -4.62
N SER A 295 -3.73 23.30 -5.23
CA SER A 295 -3.35 23.05 -6.63
C SER A 295 -2.16 22.12 -6.83
N TRP A 296 -1.37 21.85 -5.79
CA TRP A 296 -0.20 20.97 -5.86
C TRP A 296 0.12 20.35 -4.50
N PHE A 297 0.83 19.23 -4.53
CA PHE A 297 1.26 18.54 -3.31
C PHE A 297 2.62 17.86 -3.49
N VAL A 298 3.29 17.65 -2.38
CA VAL A 298 4.52 16.84 -2.27
C VAL A 298 4.33 15.80 -1.18
N LEU A 299 4.65 14.56 -1.51
CA LEU A 299 4.61 13.43 -0.59
C LEU A 299 6.02 12.90 -0.42
N SER A 300 6.46 12.71 0.82
CA SER A 300 7.78 12.14 1.08
C SER A 300 7.76 11.26 2.32
N GLU A 301 8.51 10.15 2.25
CA GLU A 301 8.63 9.22 3.34
C GLU A 301 10.01 8.56 3.34
N LEU A 302 10.57 8.41 4.53
CA LEU A 302 11.84 7.74 4.82
C LEU A 302 11.56 6.64 5.85
N THR A 303 12.08 5.45 5.61
CA THR A 303 12.02 4.35 6.58
C THR A 303 13.38 3.68 6.70
N GLN A 304 13.65 3.11 7.84
CA GLN A 304 14.76 2.17 8.01
C GLN A 304 14.35 1.02 8.91
N LEU A 305 14.54 -0.19 8.42
CA LEU A 305 14.46 -1.39 9.23
C LEU A 305 15.87 -1.91 9.50
N THR A 306 16.04 -2.48 10.70
CA THR A 306 17.26 -3.17 11.10
C THR A 306 16.86 -4.51 11.67
N ARG A 307 17.47 -5.60 11.16
CA ARG A 307 17.33 -6.95 11.74
C ARG A 307 18.67 -7.40 12.26
N ASP A 308 18.70 -7.80 13.53
CA ASP A 308 19.87 -8.29 14.24
C ASP A 308 19.69 -9.77 14.56
N TYR A 309 20.51 -10.62 13.94
CA TYR A 309 20.51 -12.07 14.13
C TYR A 309 21.51 -12.53 15.21
N GLY A 310 22.10 -11.56 15.90
CA GLY A 310 23.03 -11.78 17.00
C GLY A 310 24.51 -11.52 16.64
N PRO A 311 25.35 -11.36 17.68
CA PRO A 311 26.73 -10.84 17.52
C PRO A 311 27.66 -11.76 16.75
N THR A 312 27.35 -13.05 16.63
CA THR A 312 28.14 -14.04 15.91
C THR A 312 27.65 -14.35 14.51
N VAL A 313 26.55 -13.69 14.07
CA VAL A 313 25.91 -13.92 12.78
C VAL A 313 26.06 -12.67 11.93
N TYR A 314 25.08 -11.83 11.87
CA TYR A 314 25.10 -10.51 11.21
C TYR A 314 23.92 -9.67 11.67
N SER A 315 24.02 -8.38 11.43
CA SER A 315 22.91 -7.45 11.46
C SER A 315 22.83 -6.74 10.10
N TYR A 316 21.62 -6.52 9.59
CA TYR A 316 21.48 -5.74 8.38
C TYR A 316 20.50 -4.57 8.55
N LYS A 317 20.73 -3.53 7.75
CA LYS A 317 19.91 -2.32 7.67
C LYS A 317 19.33 -2.22 6.27
N ALA A 318 18.07 -1.83 6.22
CA ALA A 318 17.31 -1.63 4.99
C ALA A 318 16.67 -0.23 4.98
N PRO A 319 17.44 0.84 4.70
CA PRO A 319 16.88 2.16 4.46
C PRO A 319 16.11 2.19 3.14
N ALA A 320 14.94 2.85 3.15
CA ALA A 320 14.12 3.13 1.99
C ALA A 320 13.59 4.57 2.04
N ALA A 321 13.38 5.15 0.88
CA ALA A 321 12.89 6.51 0.76
C ALA A 321 11.99 6.67 -0.47
N THR A 322 11.01 7.55 -0.37
CA THR A 322 10.21 8.00 -1.51
C THR A 322 9.97 9.50 -1.45
N ILE A 323 9.92 10.13 -2.62
CA ILE A 323 9.47 11.49 -2.79
C ILE A 323 8.67 11.60 -4.09
N GLY A 324 7.56 12.31 -4.06
CA GLY A 324 6.76 12.55 -5.25
C GLY A 324 6.07 13.92 -5.20
N ALA A 325 5.71 14.43 -6.36
CA ALA A 325 5.00 15.68 -6.50
C ALA A 325 3.90 15.58 -7.55
N GLY A 326 2.77 16.20 -7.28
CA GLY A 326 1.59 16.19 -8.14
C GLY A 326 0.94 17.57 -8.27
N LEU A 327 0.21 17.73 -9.36
CA LEU A 327 -0.61 18.89 -9.65
C LEU A 327 -2.07 18.48 -9.76
N ARG A 328 -2.99 19.29 -9.20
CA ARG A 328 -4.44 19.09 -9.37
C ARG A 328 -4.97 20.02 -10.45
N LEU A 329 -5.34 19.45 -11.57
CA LEU A 329 -5.83 20.15 -12.76
C LEU A 329 -7.27 19.70 -13.03
N GLU A 330 -8.22 20.25 -12.27
CA GLU A 330 -9.63 19.82 -12.25
C GLU A 330 -9.74 18.32 -11.92
N LYS A 331 -10.09 17.50 -12.91
CA LYS A 331 -10.22 16.03 -12.78
C LYS A 331 -8.90 15.27 -13.00
N TRP A 332 -7.85 15.95 -13.42
CA TRP A 332 -6.58 15.33 -13.75
C TRP A 332 -5.53 15.59 -12.69
N THR A 333 -4.82 14.56 -12.30
CA THR A 333 -3.68 14.68 -11.38
C THR A 333 -2.45 13.98 -11.99
N PRO A 334 -1.62 14.70 -12.77
CA PRO A 334 -0.29 14.21 -13.10
C PRO A 334 0.58 14.16 -11.83
N PHE A 335 1.31 13.06 -11.68
CA PHE A 335 2.17 12.82 -10.53
C PHE A 335 3.47 12.15 -10.94
N ILE A 336 4.59 12.63 -10.42
CA ILE A 336 5.91 12.03 -10.55
C ILE A 336 6.40 11.55 -9.19
N ASN A 337 7.02 10.37 -9.15
CA ASN A 337 7.57 9.80 -7.92
C ASN A 337 8.94 9.18 -8.17
N TYR A 338 9.81 9.30 -7.19
CA TYR A 338 11.08 8.58 -7.09
C TYR A 338 11.14 7.82 -5.78
N ALA A 339 11.52 6.55 -5.84
CA ALA A 339 11.70 5.68 -4.67
C ALA A 339 13.03 4.95 -4.74
N THR A 340 13.59 4.63 -3.57
CA THR A 340 14.86 3.91 -3.44
C THR A 340 14.82 2.98 -2.23
N TYR A 341 15.49 1.85 -2.37
CA TYR A 341 15.72 0.85 -1.33
C TYR A 341 17.16 0.39 -1.38
N SER A 342 17.77 0.16 -0.23
CA SER A 342 19.09 -0.45 -0.18
C SER A 342 19.25 -1.29 1.07
N GLU A 343 20.12 -2.29 1.00
CA GLU A 343 20.54 -3.12 2.13
C GLU A 343 22.02 -2.94 2.40
N SER A 344 22.40 -3.11 3.66
CA SER A 344 23.80 -3.21 4.09
C SER A 344 23.89 -4.12 5.31
N ALA A 345 24.84 -5.05 5.31
CA ALA A 345 25.14 -5.93 6.44
C ALA A 345 26.48 -5.56 7.07
N ASP A 346 26.58 -5.69 8.40
CA ASP A 346 27.82 -5.48 9.16
C ASP A 346 28.81 -6.62 8.97
N ASN A 347 28.31 -7.82 8.67
CA ASN A 347 29.11 -8.98 8.31
C ASN A 347 28.72 -9.52 6.93
N PRO A 348 29.25 -8.94 5.83
CA PRO A 348 28.88 -9.35 4.47
C PRO A 348 29.22 -10.80 4.14
N THR A 349 30.16 -11.41 4.85
CA THR A 349 30.58 -12.81 4.60
C THR A 349 29.53 -13.81 5.07
N LEU A 350 28.78 -13.48 6.12
CA LEU A 350 27.71 -14.31 6.67
C LEU A 350 26.33 -13.92 6.16
N PHE A 351 26.22 -12.76 5.49
CA PHE A 351 24.95 -12.35 4.89
C PHE A 351 24.61 -13.28 3.72
N PRO A 352 23.42 -13.94 3.72
CA PRO A 352 23.16 -15.08 2.83
C PRO A 352 23.02 -14.70 1.35
N THR A 353 22.81 -13.42 1.06
CA THR A 353 22.59 -12.90 -0.30
C THR A 353 23.46 -11.67 -0.56
N THR A 354 23.51 -11.21 -1.80
CA THR A 354 24.06 -9.88 -2.10
C THR A 354 23.08 -8.81 -1.62
N PRO A 355 23.54 -7.79 -0.85
CA PRO A 355 22.66 -6.71 -0.40
C PRO A 355 21.96 -6.02 -1.57
N SER A 356 20.65 -5.98 -1.52
CA SER A 356 19.80 -5.44 -2.58
C SER A 356 19.85 -3.91 -2.66
N LYS A 357 19.77 -3.37 -3.89
CA LYS A 357 19.72 -1.93 -4.13
C LYS A 357 18.79 -1.64 -5.31
N PHE A 358 17.68 -0.97 -5.05
CA PHE A 358 16.69 -0.64 -6.06
C PHE A 358 16.44 0.86 -6.14
N LYS A 359 16.09 1.33 -7.32
CA LYS A 359 15.60 2.68 -7.58
C LYS A 359 14.44 2.60 -8.53
N ARG A 360 13.44 3.42 -8.33
CA ARG A 360 12.29 3.48 -9.22
C ARG A 360 11.88 4.92 -9.48
N THR A 361 11.62 5.23 -10.74
CA THR A 361 10.97 6.46 -11.15
C THR A 361 9.62 6.12 -11.75
N SER A 362 8.58 6.80 -11.31
CA SER A 362 7.20 6.56 -11.74
C SER A 362 6.58 7.84 -12.28
N LEU A 363 5.84 7.72 -13.36
CA LEU A 363 4.96 8.75 -13.87
C LEU A 363 3.54 8.23 -13.81
N THR A 364 2.66 8.91 -13.10
CA THR A 364 1.25 8.53 -12.95
C THR A 364 0.37 9.66 -13.48
N LEU A 365 -0.68 9.29 -14.18
CA LEU A 365 -1.77 10.18 -14.53
C LEU A 365 -3.06 9.63 -13.94
N ARG A 366 -3.64 10.33 -12.98
CA ARG A 366 -4.93 10.02 -12.37
C ARG A 366 -6.01 10.88 -13.02
N TYR A 367 -7.18 10.28 -13.24
CA TYR A 367 -8.40 10.94 -13.68
C TYR A 367 -9.54 10.61 -12.72
N ASP A 368 -10.07 11.61 -12.02
CA ASP A 368 -11.21 11.48 -11.12
C ASP A 368 -12.51 11.46 -11.97
N ILE A 369 -13.17 10.30 -11.99
CA ILE A 369 -14.44 10.11 -12.69
C ILE A 369 -15.53 10.87 -11.93
N ASP A 370 -15.61 10.59 -10.63
CA ASP A 370 -16.52 11.20 -9.66
C ASP A 370 -15.84 11.30 -8.28
N SER A 371 -16.60 11.66 -7.23
CA SER A 371 -16.09 11.79 -5.86
C SER A 371 -15.65 10.46 -5.21
N ASN A 372 -15.95 9.33 -5.83
CA ASN A 372 -15.79 8.00 -5.25
C ASN A 372 -15.02 7.05 -6.15
N SER A 373 -14.65 7.47 -7.37
CA SER A 373 -13.93 6.61 -8.32
C SER A 373 -12.93 7.35 -9.19
N ASP A 374 -11.84 6.68 -9.50
CA ASP A 374 -10.80 7.18 -10.40
C ASP A 374 -10.25 6.08 -11.32
N ILE A 375 -9.54 6.52 -12.34
CA ILE A 375 -8.67 5.69 -13.18
C ILE A 375 -7.26 6.27 -13.09
N LYS A 376 -6.26 5.38 -12.95
CA LYS A 376 -4.86 5.76 -12.99
C LYS A 376 -4.11 4.97 -14.04
N THR A 377 -3.20 5.63 -14.72
CA THR A 377 -2.21 4.98 -15.59
C THR A 377 -0.84 5.35 -15.08
N GLN A 378 0.01 4.36 -14.86
CA GLN A 378 1.36 4.54 -14.33
C GLN A 378 2.38 3.80 -15.17
N VAL A 379 3.50 4.46 -15.41
CA VAL A 379 4.69 3.85 -16.00
C VAL A 379 5.81 3.92 -14.98
N ASP A 380 6.41 2.78 -14.69
CA ASP A 380 7.53 2.64 -13.77
C ASP A 380 8.80 2.25 -14.54
N HIS A 381 9.88 2.96 -14.27
CA HIS A 381 11.24 2.55 -14.60
C HIS A 381 11.92 2.07 -13.33
N HIS A 382 12.04 0.77 -13.15
CA HIS A 382 12.71 0.14 -12.01
C HIS A 382 14.13 -0.25 -12.41
N LEU A 383 15.09 0.21 -11.64
CA LEU A 383 16.51 -0.05 -11.78
C LEU A 383 17.02 -0.85 -10.59
N ASP A 384 17.45 -2.07 -10.84
CA ASP A 384 18.21 -2.87 -9.88
C ASP A 384 19.69 -2.56 -10.03
N THR A 385 20.32 -2.09 -8.98
CA THR A 385 21.76 -1.80 -8.90
C THR A 385 22.49 -2.74 -7.94
N THR A 386 21.86 -3.87 -7.58
CA THR A 386 22.47 -4.92 -6.77
C THR A 386 23.71 -5.47 -7.48
N SER A 387 24.81 -5.66 -6.76
CA SER A 387 26.02 -6.23 -7.34
C SER A 387 25.75 -7.62 -7.90
N ASN A 388 26.28 -7.90 -9.11
CA ASN A 388 26.15 -9.16 -9.84
C ASN A 388 24.78 -9.45 -10.47
N THR A 389 23.75 -8.66 -10.21
CA THR A 389 22.38 -8.86 -10.72
C THR A 389 21.75 -7.59 -11.27
N SER A 390 22.57 -6.57 -11.58
CA SER A 390 22.08 -5.27 -12.03
C SER A 390 21.29 -5.36 -13.34
N GLY A 391 20.22 -4.59 -13.44
CA GLY A 391 19.39 -4.51 -14.62
C GLY A 391 18.26 -3.50 -14.45
N ASN A 392 17.40 -3.41 -15.47
CA ASN A 392 16.22 -2.55 -15.39
C ASN A 392 14.99 -3.23 -16.00
N VAL A 393 13.83 -2.80 -15.56
CA VAL A 393 12.55 -3.17 -16.15
C VAL A 393 11.65 -1.95 -16.25
N ASN A 394 10.85 -1.89 -17.32
CA ASN A 394 9.79 -0.91 -17.47
C ASN A 394 8.45 -1.61 -17.37
N VAL A 395 7.56 -1.05 -16.57
CA VAL A 395 6.25 -1.63 -16.28
C VAL A 395 5.19 -0.59 -16.59
N VAL A 396 4.11 -1.00 -17.24
CA VAL A 396 2.90 -0.20 -17.37
C VAL A 396 1.82 -0.83 -16.50
N ARG A 397 1.13 0.02 -15.72
CA ARG A 397 0.01 -0.39 -14.88
C ARG A 397 -1.17 0.55 -15.09
N VAL A 398 -2.37 0.01 -15.00
CA VAL A 398 -3.63 0.78 -15.05
C VAL A 398 -4.50 0.30 -13.92
N SER A 399 -5.11 1.22 -13.17
CA SER A 399 -6.09 0.90 -12.14
C SER A 399 -7.43 1.59 -12.41
N TYR A 400 -8.49 0.94 -11.95
CA TYR A 400 -9.78 1.53 -11.63
C TYR A 400 -10.03 1.34 -10.15
N ASP A 401 -10.21 2.43 -9.44
CA ASP A 401 -10.40 2.45 -7.99
C ASP A 401 -11.78 3.02 -7.66
N ARG A 402 -12.47 2.41 -6.69
CA ARG A 402 -13.79 2.85 -6.23
C ARG A 402 -13.97 2.61 -4.73
N ILE A 403 -14.60 3.59 -4.06
CA ILE A 403 -15.11 3.47 -2.69
C ILE A 403 -16.65 3.55 -2.71
N PHE A 404 -17.32 2.89 -1.76
CA PHE A 404 -18.80 2.84 -1.67
C PHE A 404 -19.28 2.57 -0.23
#